data_4ec614ff06864fd3a2b0abb996effde4
#
_entry.id   4ec614ff06864fd3a2b0abb996effde4
#
_cell.length_a   1.000
_cell.length_b   1.000
_cell.length_c   1.000
_cell.angle_alpha   90.00
_cell.angle_beta   90.00
_cell.angle_gamma   90.00
#
_symmetry.space_group_name_H-M   'P 1'
#
loop_
_entity.id
_entity.type
_entity.pdbx_description
1 polymer ?
#
loop_
_entity_poly.entity_id
_entity_poly.type
_entity_poly.pdbx_seq_one_letter_code
_entity_poly.pdbx_strand_id
1 'polypeptide(L)'
;MIFFVLYVYPIHFQAAAYYDVTGEQLDLIPTVSYAAGVPTCLIATYLIESRGLKTGVKIGAYLTGVGGLLCCLSTFPHLNAHIPKYYQYWMAVIGQGITGIACPFISGVPTKISQHWFPDRQRTMATSLLGMSYPLGIVLGQGVTPALVQRPSDIPYMNIAFFIPALLGTAFGIFLVNTNLPPTPPSASEEQRELDQNANMRK
;
A
#
# COMPACT_ATOMS: atom_id res chain seq x y z
N MET A 1 -0.06 -2.46 -3.53
CA MET A 1 0.75 -1.44 -2.84
C MET A 1 2.23 -1.77 -2.86
N ILE A 2 2.65 -2.93 -2.41
CA ILE A 2 4.05 -3.38 -2.34
C ILE A 2 4.69 -3.53 -3.70
N PHE A 3 3.90 -3.81 -4.73
CA PHE A 3 4.36 -3.80 -6.11
C PHE A 3 5.16 -2.53 -6.46
N PHE A 4 4.75 -1.36 -5.97
CA PHE A 4 5.41 -0.11 -6.27
C PHE A 4 6.74 0.12 -5.54
N VAL A 5 6.99 -0.53 -4.40
CA VAL A 5 8.20 -0.30 -3.61
C VAL A 5 9.36 -1.17 -4.07
N LEU A 6 9.09 -2.41 -4.47
CA LEU A 6 10.14 -3.41 -4.71
C LEU A 6 10.35 -3.76 -6.19
N TYR A 7 9.53 -3.27 -7.11
CA TYR A 7 9.66 -3.60 -8.53
C TYR A 7 10.93 -3.05 -9.18
N VAL A 8 11.50 -1.99 -8.62
CA VAL A 8 12.69 -1.33 -9.16
C VAL A 8 13.92 -2.22 -9.10
N TYR A 9 14.06 -3.06 -8.08
CA TYR A 9 15.25 -3.91 -7.93
C TYR A 9 15.50 -4.86 -9.09
N PRO A 10 14.51 -5.65 -9.58
CA PRO A 10 14.74 -6.59 -10.67
C PRO A 10 15.06 -5.92 -12.01
N ILE A 11 14.73 -4.63 -12.17
CA ILE A 11 14.93 -3.87 -13.42
C ILE A 11 15.81 -2.63 -13.22
N HIS A 12 16.72 -2.70 -12.25
CA HIS A 12 17.56 -1.57 -11.84
C HIS A 12 18.25 -0.89 -13.01
N PHE A 13 18.89 -1.66 -13.89
CA PHE A 13 19.61 -1.11 -15.05
C PHE A 13 18.67 -0.43 -16.06
N GLN A 14 17.52 -1.04 -16.34
CA GLN A 14 16.52 -0.49 -17.27
C GLN A 14 15.89 0.80 -16.72
N ALA A 15 15.62 0.84 -15.41
CA ALA A 15 15.05 2.00 -14.75
C ALA A 15 16.06 3.17 -14.67
N ALA A 16 17.33 2.89 -14.36
CA ALA A 16 18.40 3.89 -14.39
C ALA A 16 18.56 4.50 -15.78
N ALA A 17 18.56 3.68 -16.82
CA ALA A 17 18.64 4.13 -18.21
C ALA A 17 17.39 4.89 -18.66
N TYR A 18 16.20 4.56 -18.14
CA TYR A 18 14.96 5.26 -18.48
C TYR A 18 14.91 6.68 -17.92
N TYR A 19 15.25 6.84 -16.62
CA TYR A 19 15.23 8.13 -15.94
C TYR A 19 16.51 8.97 -16.15
N ASP A 20 17.53 8.39 -16.78
CA ASP A 20 18.87 9.00 -16.97
C ASP A 20 19.50 9.41 -15.64
N VAL A 21 19.52 8.48 -14.67
CA VAL A 21 20.03 8.66 -13.31
C VAL A 21 21.06 7.59 -12.96
N THR A 22 21.91 7.90 -11.97
CA THR A 22 22.86 6.92 -11.43
C THR A 22 22.13 5.86 -10.61
N GLY A 23 22.78 4.69 -10.41
CA GLY A 23 22.21 3.63 -9.57
C GLY A 23 21.90 4.10 -8.14
N GLU A 24 22.80 4.90 -7.55
CA GLU A 24 22.60 5.47 -6.21
C GLU A 24 21.36 6.36 -6.13
N GLN A 25 21.12 7.16 -7.16
CA GLN A 25 19.91 7.97 -7.25
C GLN A 25 18.66 7.11 -7.40
N LEU A 26 18.74 6.02 -8.17
CA LEU A 26 17.61 5.13 -8.32
C LEU A 26 17.22 4.45 -7.00
N ASP A 27 18.18 4.12 -6.16
CA ASP A 27 17.97 3.53 -4.83
C ASP A 27 17.27 4.49 -3.83
N LEU A 28 17.21 5.79 -4.14
CA LEU A 28 16.39 6.74 -3.38
C LEU A 28 14.89 6.42 -3.48
N ILE A 29 14.42 5.87 -4.60
CA ILE A 29 13.00 5.57 -4.80
C ILE A 29 12.46 4.61 -3.72
N PRO A 30 13.01 3.41 -3.51
CA PRO A 30 12.58 2.53 -2.43
C PRO A 30 12.98 3.07 -1.03
N THR A 31 14.14 3.72 -0.91
CA THR A 31 14.63 4.25 0.37
C THR A 31 13.69 5.29 0.95
N VAL A 32 13.20 6.22 0.14
CA VAL A 32 12.22 7.24 0.58
C VAL A 32 10.93 6.60 1.05
N SER A 33 10.47 5.53 0.40
CA SER A 33 9.27 4.79 0.83
C SER A 33 9.42 4.20 2.23
N TYR A 34 10.56 3.55 2.51
CA TYR A 34 10.84 3.00 3.84
C TYR A 34 11.04 4.09 4.88
N ALA A 35 11.81 5.13 4.56
CA ALA A 35 12.06 6.25 5.45
C ALA A 35 10.77 6.99 5.84
N ALA A 36 9.84 7.16 4.91
CA ALA A 36 8.54 7.75 5.17
C ALA A 36 7.60 6.82 5.96
N GLY A 37 7.68 5.51 5.74
CA GLY A 37 6.86 4.50 6.42
C GLY A 37 7.17 4.37 7.92
N VAL A 38 8.43 4.46 8.32
CA VAL A 38 8.85 4.28 9.72
C VAL A 38 8.15 5.26 10.68
N PRO A 39 8.23 6.59 10.53
CA PRO A 39 7.55 7.52 11.42
C PRO A 39 6.02 7.40 11.30
N THR A 40 5.51 7.07 10.13
CA THR A 40 4.08 6.94 9.89
C THR A 40 3.49 5.71 10.59
N CYS A 41 4.30 4.71 10.94
CA CYS A 41 3.84 3.52 11.65
C CYS A 41 3.16 3.87 12.99
N LEU A 42 3.76 4.77 13.78
CA LEU A 42 3.20 5.24 15.04
C LEU A 42 1.89 6.00 14.84
N ILE A 43 1.85 6.86 13.83
CA ILE A 43 0.65 7.64 13.48
C ILE A 43 -0.47 6.72 13.01
N ALA A 44 -0.16 5.76 12.15
CA ALA A 44 -1.13 4.80 11.62
C ALA A 44 -1.73 3.94 12.72
N THR A 45 -0.90 3.41 13.63
CA THR A 45 -1.37 2.63 14.78
C THR A 45 -2.30 3.46 15.66
N TYR A 46 -1.89 4.68 16.04
CA TYR A 46 -2.72 5.57 16.83
C TYR A 46 -4.07 5.90 16.14
N LEU A 47 -4.05 6.20 14.85
CA LEU A 47 -5.29 6.53 14.11
C LEU A 47 -6.21 5.33 13.95
N ILE A 48 -5.68 4.12 13.73
CA ILE A 48 -6.47 2.90 13.62
C ILE A 48 -7.09 2.55 14.98
N GLU A 49 -6.38 2.75 16.08
CA GLU A 49 -6.89 2.49 17.42
C GLU A 49 -7.94 3.52 17.86
N SER A 50 -7.71 4.81 17.58
CA SER A 50 -8.58 5.89 18.03
C SER A 50 -9.81 6.09 17.12
N ARG A 51 -9.69 5.94 15.81
CA ARG A 51 -10.76 6.20 14.83
C ARG A 51 -11.31 4.96 14.14
N GLY A 52 -10.76 3.80 14.47
CA GLY A 52 -11.21 2.51 13.96
C GLY A 52 -10.60 2.11 12.62
N LEU A 53 -10.79 0.83 12.31
CA LEU A 53 -10.25 0.16 11.12
C LEU A 53 -10.66 0.82 9.81
N LYS A 54 -11.93 1.20 9.67
CA LYS A 54 -12.49 1.87 8.47
C LYS A 54 -11.69 3.11 8.09
N THR A 55 -11.37 3.96 9.07
CA THR A 55 -10.64 5.21 8.83
C THR A 55 -9.21 4.91 8.37
N GLY A 56 -8.53 3.98 9.03
CA GLY A 56 -7.18 3.56 8.65
C GLY A 56 -7.12 3.01 7.23
N VAL A 57 -8.02 2.09 6.88
CA VAL A 57 -8.08 1.50 5.53
C VAL A 57 -8.35 2.57 4.48
N LYS A 58 -9.27 3.50 4.71
CA LYS A 58 -9.57 4.57 3.76
C LYS A 58 -8.39 5.50 3.54
N ILE A 59 -7.71 5.94 4.62
CA ILE A 59 -6.50 6.77 4.51
C ILE A 59 -5.43 6.03 3.71
N GLY A 60 -5.15 4.77 4.05
CA GLY A 60 -4.17 3.95 3.32
C GLY A 60 -4.53 3.77 1.85
N ALA A 61 -5.82 3.55 1.53
CA ALA A 61 -6.31 3.41 0.17
C ALA A 61 -6.15 4.72 -0.63
N TYR A 62 -6.55 5.87 -0.08
CA TYR A 62 -6.36 7.18 -0.73
C TYR A 62 -4.88 7.47 -1.00
N LEU A 63 -4.01 7.29 -0.02
CA LEU A 63 -2.59 7.52 -0.18
C LEU A 63 -1.97 6.58 -1.22
N THR A 64 -2.37 5.30 -1.24
CA THR A 64 -1.93 4.34 -2.27
C THR A 64 -2.39 4.76 -3.67
N GLY A 65 -3.63 5.20 -3.80
CA GLY A 65 -4.18 5.67 -5.08
C GLY A 65 -3.44 6.91 -5.61
N VAL A 66 -3.23 7.90 -4.74
CA VAL A 66 -2.50 9.14 -5.10
C VAL A 66 -1.04 8.84 -5.42
N GLY A 67 -0.34 8.06 -4.59
CA GLY A 67 1.06 7.70 -4.84
C GLY A 67 1.23 6.88 -6.11
N GLY A 68 0.34 5.90 -6.35
CA GLY A 68 0.33 5.10 -7.58
C GLY A 68 0.02 5.94 -8.82
N LEU A 69 -0.90 6.90 -8.73
CA LEU A 69 -1.21 7.84 -9.81
C LEU A 69 0.02 8.69 -10.18
N LEU A 70 0.72 9.23 -9.19
CA LEU A 70 1.95 10.01 -9.43
C LEU A 70 3.04 9.16 -10.10
N CYS A 71 3.24 7.92 -9.65
CA CYS A 71 4.18 6.99 -10.28
C CYS A 71 3.77 6.67 -11.74
N CYS A 72 2.48 6.49 -12.00
CA CYS A 72 1.97 6.25 -13.36
C CYS A 72 2.16 7.48 -14.24
N LEU A 73 1.84 8.69 -13.75
CA LEU A 73 2.00 9.94 -14.47
C LEU A 73 3.47 10.26 -14.76
N SER A 74 4.40 9.87 -13.88
CA SER A 74 5.85 10.09 -14.08
C SER A 74 6.38 9.42 -15.35
N THR A 75 5.70 8.37 -15.83
CA THR A 75 6.12 7.60 -17.02
C THR A 75 5.10 7.61 -18.15
N PHE A 76 4.02 8.41 -18.04
CA PHE A 76 2.94 8.40 -19.03
C PHE A 76 3.43 8.92 -20.39
N PRO A 77 3.31 8.13 -21.49
CA PRO A 77 4.00 8.42 -22.76
C PRO A 77 3.70 9.79 -23.35
N HIS A 78 2.44 10.24 -23.32
CA HIS A 78 2.03 11.52 -23.88
C HIS A 78 2.49 12.73 -23.03
N LEU A 79 2.56 12.57 -21.72
CA LEU A 79 3.00 13.62 -20.81
C LEU A 79 4.53 13.78 -20.85
N ASN A 80 5.23 12.67 -21.01
CA ASN A 80 6.69 12.58 -20.95
C ASN A 80 7.39 13.25 -22.16
N ALA A 81 6.70 13.44 -23.27
CA ALA A 81 7.25 14.16 -24.42
C ALA A 81 7.59 15.63 -24.10
N HIS A 82 6.96 16.21 -23.08
CA HIS A 82 7.11 17.62 -22.71
C HIS A 82 7.78 17.85 -21.36
N ILE A 83 7.98 16.80 -20.55
CA ILE A 83 8.54 16.90 -19.19
C ILE A 83 9.99 16.38 -19.19
N PRO A 84 10.99 17.18 -18.75
CA PRO A 84 12.36 16.70 -18.59
C PRO A 84 12.46 15.47 -17.68
N LYS A 85 13.39 14.57 -17.97
CA LYS A 85 13.61 13.33 -17.22
C LYS A 85 13.83 13.55 -15.72
N TYR A 86 14.47 14.65 -15.37
CA TYR A 86 14.67 15.08 -13.98
C TYR A 86 13.34 15.21 -13.21
N TYR A 87 12.32 15.84 -13.77
CA TYR A 87 11.02 15.98 -13.10
C TYR A 87 10.25 14.65 -13.05
N GLN A 88 10.37 13.82 -14.09
CA GLN A 88 9.78 12.48 -14.12
C GLN A 88 10.32 11.61 -12.96
N TYR A 89 11.64 11.65 -12.76
CA TYR A 89 12.29 10.95 -11.65
C TYR A 89 11.77 11.44 -10.28
N TRP A 90 11.72 12.75 -10.05
CA TRP A 90 11.23 13.29 -8.78
C TRP A 90 9.74 13.01 -8.55
N MET A 91 8.93 12.98 -9.59
CA MET A 91 7.53 12.54 -9.48
C MET A 91 7.44 11.08 -9.03
N ALA A 92 8.29 10.20 -9.54
CA ALA A 92 8.36 8.82 -9.10
C ALA A 92 8.80 8.71 -7.63
N VAL A 93 9.84 9.46 -7.21
CA VAL A 93 10.32 9.50 -5.81
C VAL A 93 9.21 9.98 -4.86
N ILE A 94 8.52 11.05 -5.19
CA ILE A 94 7.42 11.59 -4.37
C ILE A 94 6.25 10.59 -4.32
N GLY A 95 5.86 10.03 -5.46
CA GLY A 95 4.80 9.02 -5.54
C GLY A 95 5.11 7.81 -4.67
N GLN A 96 6.35 7.33 -4.70
CA GLN A 96 6.81 6.22 -3.85
C GLN A 96 6.84 6.60 -2.37
N GLY A 97 7.26 7.82 -2.02
CA GLY A 97 7.20 8.33 -0.65
C GLY A 97 5.78 8.32 -0.09
N ILE A 98 4.80 8.81 -0.86
CA ILE A 98 3.37 8.78 -0.50
C ILE A 98 2.87 7.34 -0.32
N THR A 99 3.28 6.43 -1.20
CA THR A 99 2.94 5.00 -1.07
C THR A 99 3.58 4.38 0.17
N GLY A 100 4.80 4.80 0.53
CA GLY A 100 5.46 4.43 1.78
C GLY A 100 4.68 4.85 3.02
N ILE A 101 4.16 6.09 3.03
CA ILE A 101 3.26 6.60 4.09
C ILE A 101 1.98 5.76 4.18
N ALA A 102 1.44 5.27 3.06
CA ALA A 102 0.25 4.42 3.05
C ALA A 102 0.50 3.02 3.66
N CYS A 103 1.73 2.51 3.60
CA CYS A 103 2.09 1.15 3.96
C CYS A 103 1.65 0.75 5.38
N PRO A 104 1.96 1.50 6.44
CA PRO A 104 1.57 1.14 7.80
C PRO A 104 0.06 1.06 8.02
N PHE A 105 -0.72 1.89 7.33
CA PHE A 105 -2.19 1.87 7.43
C PHE A 105 -2.79 0.56 6.91
N ILE A 106 -2.15 -0.11 5.96
CA ILE A 106 -2.66 -1.34 5.35
C ILE A 106 -2.02 -2.57 6.00
N SER A 107 -0.76 -2.52 6.42
CA SER A 107 -0.07 -3.67 7.01
C SER A 107 -0.66 -4.14 8.34
N GLY A 108 -1.28 -3.23 9.11
CA GLY A 108 -1.98 -3.56 10.37
C GLY A 108 -3.39 -4.13 10.20
N VAL A 109 -3.96 -4.04 8.99
CA VAL A 109 -5.35 -4.45 8.69
C VAL A 109 -5.60 -5.94 8.95
N PRO A 110 -4.74 -6.88 8.53
CA PRO A 110 -4.95 -8.31 8.77
C PRO A 110 -5.17 -8.65 10.23
N THR A 111 -4.37 -8.09 11.13
CA THR A 111 -4.47 -8.32 12.57
C THR A 111 -5.78 -7.78 13.14
N LYS A 112 -6.17 -6.58 12.75
CA LYS A 112 -7.42 -5.96 13.24
C LYS A 112 -8.67 -6.66 12.68
N ILE A 113 -8.66 -7.07 11.42
CA ILE A 113 -9.76 -7.86 10.84
C ILE A 113 -9.90 -9.20 11.58
N SER A 114 -8.79 -9.92 11.79
CA SER A 114 -8.85 -11.21 12.46
C SER A 114 -9.36 -11.11 13.90
N GLN A 115 -9.03 -10.02 14.61
CA GLN A 115 -9.51 -9.76 15.97
C GLN A 115 -11.02 -9.51 16.05
N HIS A 116 -11.58 -8.74 15.12
CA HIS A 116 -12.97 -8.30 15.21
C HIS A 116 -13.96 -9.16 14.41
N TRP A 117 -13.48 -9.86 13.35
CA TRP A 117 -14.37 -10.59 12.42
C TRP A 117 -14.31 -12.11 12.57
N PHE A 118 -13.32 -12.64 13.31
CA PHE A 118 -13.15 -14.08 13.46
C PHE A 118 -13.20 -14.50 14.94
N PRO A 119 -13.81 -15.66 15.26
CA PRO A 119 -13.83 -16.20 16.61
C PRO A 119 -12.42 -16.59 17.07
N ASP A 120 -12.18 -16.62 18.38
CA ASP A 120 -10.85 -16.81 19.00
C ASP A 120 -10.08 -18.02 18.43
N ARG A 121 -10.78 -19.11 18.16
CA ARG A 121 -10.19 -20.34 17.59
C ARG A 121 -9.62 -20.17 16.18
N GLN A 122 -10.15 -19.23 15.40
CA GLN A 122 -9.80 -19.01 14.00
C GLN A 122 -8.91 -17.79 13.78
N ARG A 123 -8.68 -16.96 14.79
CA ARG A 123 -7.92 -15.69 14.67
C ARG A 123 -6.51 -15.89 14.14
N THR A 124 -5.78 -16.88 14.68
CA THR A 124 -4.40 -17.16 14.24
C THR A 124 -4.36 -17.54 12.76
N MET A 125 -5.26 -18.42 12.34
CA MET A 125 -5.36 -18.86 10.94
C MET A 125 -5.75 -17.69 10.03
N ALA A 126 -6.74 -16.90 10.41
CA ALA A 126 -7.19 -15.73 9.68
C ALA A 126 -6.06 -14.68 9.53
N THR A 127 -5.35 -14.38 10.63
CA THR A 127 -4.20 -13.44 10.60
C THR A 127 -3.11 -13.95 9.66
N SER A 128 -2.79 -15.23 9.71
CA SER A 128 -1.75 -15.83 8.85
C SER A 128 -2.14 -15.77 7.38
N LEU A 129 -3.37 -16.17 7.03
CA LEU A 129 -3.86 -16.15 5.65
C LEU A 129 -3.93 -14.73 5.08
N LEU A 130 -4.47 -13.79 5.85
CA LEU A 130 -4.53 -12.38 5.43
C LEU A 130 -3.12 -11.76 5.34
N GLY A 131 -2.24 -12.11 6.28
CA GLY A 131 -0.84 -11.65 6.30
C GLY A 131 -0.02 -12.16 5.12
N MET A 132 -0.32 -13.36 4.61
CA MET A 132 0.34 -13.91 3.41
C MET A 132 0.09 -13.11 2.13
N SER A 133 -0.95 -12.29 2.09
CA SER A 133 -1.19 -11.38 0.95
C SER A 133 -0.02 -10.42 0.71
N TYR A 134 0.69 -10.05 1.77
CA TYR A 134 1.85 -9.15 1.68
C TYR A 134 3.05 -9.79 0.97
N PRO A 135 3.63 -10.91 1.44
CA PRO A 135 4.73 -11.57 0.74
C PRO A 135 4.33 -12.09 -0.64
N LEU A 136 3.09 -12.54 -0.83
CA LEU A 136 2.60 -12.94 -2.14
C LEU A 136 2.64 -11.78 -3.15
N GLY A 137 2.24 -10.58 -2.71
CA GLY A 137 2.35 -9.37 -3.52
C GLY A 137 3.80 -9.06 -3.91
N ILE A 138 4.77 -9.23 -3.00
CA ILE A 138 6.20 -9.05 -3.29
C ILE A 138 6.66 -10.04 -4.36
N VAL A 139 6.39 -11.33 -4.17
CA VAL A 139 6.80 -12.39 -5.11
C VAL A 139 6.22 -12.15 -6.50
N LEU A 140 4.94 -11.84 -6.59
CA LEU A 140 4.30 -11.52 -7.88
C LEU A 140 4.91 -10.27 -8.51
N GLY A 141 5.14 -9.21 -7.73
CA GLY A 141 5.75 -7.97 -8.23
C GLY A 141 7.16 -8.18 -8.77
N GLN A 142 8.01 -8.85 -8.02
CA GLN A 142 9.39 -9.11 -8.43
C GLN A 142 9.50 -10.13 -9.57
N GLY A 143 8.60 -11.13 -9.60
CA GLY A 143 8.60 -12.14 -10.64
C GLY A 143 8.04 -11.65 -11.97
N VAL A 144 6.97 -10.84 -11.94
CA VAL A 144 6.31 -10.33 -13.15
C VAL A 144 7.10 -9.16 -13.77
N THR A 145 7.76 -8.35 -12.96
CA THR A 145 8.46 -7.15 -13.45
C THR A 145 9.51 -7.42 -14.53
N PRO A 146 10.44 -8.40 -14.39
CA PRO A 146 11.43 -8.69 -15.43
C PRO A 146 10.79 -9.24 -16.71
N ALA A 147 9.64 -9.90 -16.60
CA ALA A 147 8.92 -10.41 -17.77
C ALA A 147 8.24 -9.27 -18.56
N LEU A 148 7.80 -8.21 -17.87
CA LEU A 148 7.18 -7.05 -18.49
C LEU A 148 8.19 -6.03 -19.04
N VAL A 149 9.38 -5.93 -18.42
CA VAL A 149 10.39 -4.91 -18.74
C VAL A 149 11.65 -5.57 -19.24
N GLN A 150 11.79 -5.66 -20.56
CA GLN A 150 13.00 -6.12 -21.22
C GLN A 150 13.86 -4.93 -21.72
N ARG A 151 13.23 -3.80 -21.99
CA ARG A 151 13.87 -2.56 -22.47
C ARG A 151 13.43 -1.37 -21.62
N PRO A 152 14.23 -0.30 -21.55
CA PRO A 152 13.84 0.93 -20.84
C PRO A 152 12.50 1.52 -21.32
N SER A 153 12.17 1.33 -22.61
CA SER A 153 10.89 1.78 -23.20
C SER A 153 9.65 1.09 -22.64
N ASP A 154 9.80 -0.03 -21.95
CA ASP A 154 8.68 -0.85 -21.45
C ASP A 154 8.21 -0.38 -20.06
N ILE A 155 8.98 0.48 -19.37
CA ILE A 155 8.67 0.98 -18.03
C ILE A 155 7.30 1.68 -17.93
N PRO A 156 6.86 2.51 -18.89
CA PRO A 156 5.52 3.08 -18.85
C PRO A 156 4.41 2.04 -18.83
N TYR A 157 4.54 0.99 -19.63
CA TYR A 157 3.54 -0.09 -19.70
C TYR A 157 3.48 -0.89 -18.40
N MET A 158 4.64 -1.14 -17.80
CA MET A 158 4.72 -1.79 -16.49
C MET A 158 4.04 -0.95 -15.39
N ASN A 159 4.31 0.35 -15.33
CA ASN A 159 3.67 1.23 -14.34
C ASN A 159 2.15 1.27 -14.51
N ILE A 160 1.64 1.29 -15.74
CA ILE A 160 0.20 1.19 -16.00
C ILE A 160 -0.33 -0.19 -15.54
N ALA A 161 0.36 -1.28 -15.85
CA ALA A 161 -0.04 -2.63 -15.47
C ALA A 161 -0.12 -2.79 -13.94
N PHE A 162 0.76 -2.16 -13.17
CA PHE A 162 0.71 -2.18 -11.72
C PHE A 162 -0.28 -1.15 -11.13
N PHE A 163 -0.54 -0.07 -11.84
CA PHE A 163 -1.51 0.93 -11.39
C PHE A 163 -2.95 0.41 -11.43
N ILE A 164 -3.30 -0.42 -12.41
CA ILE A 164 -4.66 -0.99 -12.53
C ILE A 164 -5.07 -1.78 -11.26
N PRO A 165 -4.34 -2.79 -10.78
CA PRO A 165 -4.69 -3.51 -9.55
C PRO A 165 -4.60 -2.61 -8.30
N ALA A 166 -3.71 -1.61 -8.28
CA ALA A 166 -3.64 -0.64 -7.19
C ALA A 166 -4.89 0.24 -7.15
N LEU A 167 -5.39 0.68 -8.31
CA LEU A 167 -6.63 1.45 -8.44
C LEU A 167 -7.85 0.63 -8.00
N LEU A 168 -7.94 -0.64 -8.42
CA LEU A 168 -9.00 -1.56 -7.97
C LEU A 168 -8.95 -1.76 -6.45
N GLY A 169 -7.77 -2.01 -5.88
CA GLY A 169 -7.61 -2.12 -4.42
C GLY A 169 -7.98 -0.83 -3.68
N THR A 170 -7.64 0.32 -4.24
CA THR A 170 -8.04 1.63 -3.73
C THR A 170 -9.57 1.80 -3.75
N ALA A 171 -10.21 1.48 -4.87
CA ALA A 171 -11.65 1.53 -5.00
C ALA A 171 -12.35 0.61 -3.99
N PHE A 172 -11.90 -0.64 -3.87
CA PHE A 172 -12.44 -1.58 -2.89
C PHE A 172 -12.23 -1.08 -1.44
N GLY A 173 -11.07 -0.54 -1.11
CA GLY A 173 -10.81 0.03 0.22
C GLY A 173 -11.71 1.21 0.57
N ILE A 174 -12.05 2.04 -0.40
CA ILE A 174 -12.90 3.23 -0.21
C ILE A 174 -14.39 2.85 -0.15
N PHE A 175 -14.86 2.03 -1.08
CA PHE A 175 -16.30 1.78 -1.27
C PHE A 175 -16.82 0.59 -0.47
N LEU A 176 -16.03 -0.48 -0.30
CA LEU A 176 -16.50 -1.69 0.39
C LEU A 176 -16.29 -1.64 1.91
N VAL A 177 -15.26 -0.93 2.41
CA VAL A 177 -15.01 -0.85 3.85
C VAL A 177 -15.89 0.24 4.46
N ASN A 178 -17.12 -0.12 4.84
CA ASN A 178 -18.11 0.82 5.38
C ASN A 178 -18.34 0.68 6.89
N THR A 179 -17.93 -0.41 7.51
CA THR A 179 -18.14 -0.70 8.95
C THR A 179 -16.81 -0.97 9.65
N ASN A 180 -16.71 -0.61 10.92
CA ASN A 180 -15.55 -0.92 11.75
C ASN A 180 -15.65 -2.32 12.37
N LEU A 181 -16.86 -2.75 12.68
CA LEU A 181 -17.19 -3.98 13.39
C LEU A 181 -18.21 -4.80 12.59
N PRO A 182 -18.22 -6.12 12.73
CA PRO A 182 -19.26 -6.97 12.17
C PRO A 182 -20.63 -6.66 12.81
N PRO A 183 -21.75 -6.90 12.11
CA PRO A 183 -23.09 -6.65 12.65
C PRO A 183 -23.44 -7.54 13.86
N THR A 184 -22.77 -8.69 14.00
CA THR A 184 -22.89 -9.60 15.15
C THR A 184 -21.50 -9.95 15.66
N PRO A 185 -21.24 -9.83 16.98
CA PRO A 185 -19.95 -10.19 17.55
C PRO A 185 -19.61 -11.66 17.26
N PRO A 186 -18.41 -11.99 16.78
CA PRO A 186 -18.03 -13.36 16.40
C PRO A 186 -17.72 -14.26 17.58
N SER A 187 -17.56 -13.69 18.78
CA SER A 187 -17.28 -14.44 20.03
C SER A 187 -17.80 -13.71 21.25
N ALA A 188 -18.04 -14.46 22.35
CA ALA A 188 -18.48 -13.90 23.63
C ALA A 188 -17.47 -12.90 24.21
N SER A 189 -16.18 -13.06 23.92
CA SER A 189 -15.13 -12.14 24.35
C SER A 189 -15.21 -10.77 23.66
N GLU A 190 -15.65 -10.71 22.42
CA GLU A 190 -15.88 -9.44 21.70
C GLU A 190 -17.18 -8.77 22.16
N GLU A 191 -18.23 -9.56 22.40
CA GLU A 191 -19.49 -9.04 22.96
C GLU A 191 -19.25 -8.35 24.31
N GLN A 192 -18.44 -8.96 25.17
CA GLN A 192 -18.07 -8.38 26.46
C GLN A 192 -17.28 -7.07 26.30
N ARG A 193 -16.35 -7.03 25.36
CA ARG A 193 -15.59 -5.78 25.04
C ARG A 193 -16.46 -4.66 24.53
N GLU A 194 -17.43 -4.96 23.69
CA GLU A 194 -18.39 -3.96 23.18
C GLU A 194 -19.28 -3.43 24.33
N LEU A 195 -19.71 -4.30 25.23
CA LEU A 195 -20.47 -3.89 26.41
C LEU A 195 -19.66 -2.96 27.33
N ASP A 196 -18.39 -3.31 27.58
CA ASP A 196 -17.49 -2.49 28.40
C ASP A 196 -17.16 -1.13 27.77
N GLN A 197 -16.95 -1.07 26.46
CA GLN A 197 -16.75 0.17 25.72
C GLN A 197 -17.98 1.07 25.77
N ASN A 198 -19.16 0.52 25.58
CA ASN A 198 -20.42 1.26 25.65
C ASN A 198 -20.69 1.78 27.07
N ALA A 199 -20.32 1.02 28.10
CA ALA A 199 -20.44 1.45 29.49
C ALA A 199 -19.48 2.62 29.83
N ASN A 200 -18.27 2.62 29.27
CA ASN A 200 -17.29 3.69 29.48
C ASN A 200 -17.63 4.98 28.72
N MET A 201 -18.29 4.89 27.55
CA MET A 201 -18.74 6.07 26.80
C MET A 201 -19.97 6.76 27.43
N ARG A 202 -20.67 6.08 28.35
CA ARG A 202 -21.85 6.65 29.06
C ARG A 202 -21.48 7.31 30.39
N LYS A 203 -20.24 7.21 30.83
CA LYS A 203 -19.70 7.92 31.99
C LYS A 203 -18.95 9.19 31.57
#